data_4d4b87b077ac2b096f82e83e283b63c0
#
_entry.id   4d4b87b077ac2b096f82e83e283b63c0
#
_cell.length_a   1.000
_cell.length_b   1.000
_cell.length_c   1.000
_cell.angle_alpha   90.00
_cell.angle_beta   90.00
_cell.angle_gamma   90.00
#
_symmetry.space_group_name_H-M   'P 1'
#
loop_
_entity.id
_entity.type
_entity.pdbx_description
1 polymer ?
#
loop_
_entity_poly.entity_id
_entity_poly.type
_entity_poly.pdbx_seq_one_letter_code
_entity_poly.pdbx_strand_id
1 'polypeptide(L)'
;RQLYNPGGKEIMQKDSFNFADTKFGRFEHAYSTQDLSYLDVDTDGFFYALDVTLGRIYWYSADCSLLSVFGGNTGEGTQRGTFSRPVAIAVSESRVYICDGDNGSITSFAMTEYGGLVREAQKITLSGSYTQAKRAWEKIISLDANSQLGYKGLAKAYYDNGEYSRSMLYAKHGMD
;
A
#
# COMPACT_ATOMS: atom_id res chain seq x y z
N ARG A 1 -0.72 15.96 1.74
CA ARG A 1 0.07 16.06 3.00
C ARG A 1 1.54 15.92 2.65
N GLN A 2 2.39 16.68 3.30
CA GLN A 2 3.83 16.67 3.11
C GLN A 2 4.49 15.95 4.28
N LEU A 3 5.50 15.15 4.01
CA LEU A 3 6.30 14.47 5.03
C LEU A 3 7.64 15.19 5.18
N TYR A 4 7.94 15.64 6.38
CA TYR A 4 9.16 16.35 6.71
C TYR A 4 10.04 15.52 7.65
N ASN A 5 11.35 15.56 7.46
CA ASN A 5 12.28 15.05 8.46
C ASN A 5 12.33 15.96 9.69
N PRO A 6 12.94 15.55 10.82
CA PRO A 6 13.07 16.40 12.01
C PRO A 6 13.77 17.74 11.77
N GLY A 7 14.56 17.88 10.70
CA GLY A 7 15.19 19.12 10.27
C GLY A 7 14.33 20.01 9.39
N GLY A 8 13.04 19.67 9.18
CA GLY A 8 12.10 20.45 8.40
C GLY A 8 12.25 20.31 6.88
N LYS A 9 13.08 19.37 6.39
CA LYS A 9 13.22 19.10 4.96
C LYS A 9 12.15 18.12 4.51
N GLU A 10 11.43 18.45 3.44
CA GLU A 10 10.48 17.53 2.81
C GLU A 10 11.22 16.30 2.26
N ILE A 11 10.78 15.12 2.68
CA ILE A 11 11.38 13.84 2.29
C ILE A 11 10.53 13.06 1.29
N MET A 12 9.30 13.51 1.04
CA MET A 12 8.46 12.97 -0.03
C MET A 12 8.74 13.69 -1.33
N GLN A 13 9.38 13.00 -2.26
CA GLN A 13 9.68 13.52 -3.60
C GLN A 13 8.58 13.21 -4.62
N LYS A 14 7.34 13.00 -4.18
CA LYS A 14 6.24 12.70 -5.09
C LYS A 14 5.29 13.87 -5.15
N ASP A 15 5.09 14.38 -6.36
CA ASP A 15 4.30 15.58 -6.66
C ASP A 15 2.81 15.45 -6.33
N SER A 16 2.29 14.23 -6.13
CA SER A 16 0.91 14.00 -5.74
C SER A 16 0.66 12.58 -5.22
N PHE A 17 -0.34 12.42 -4.36
CA PHE A 17 -0.92 11.15 -3.94
C PHE A 17 -2.03 10.65 -4.88
N ASN A 18 -2.04 11.07 -6.12
CA ASN A 18 -3.01 10.64 -7.13
C ASN A 18 -2.88 9.16 -7.53
N PHE A 19 -2.16 8.37 -6.75
CA PHE A 19 -1.93 6.96 -7.04
C PHE A 19 -3.17 6.12 -6.92
N ALA A 20 -4.04 6.51 -6.03
CA ALA A 20 -5.27 5.79 -5.78
C ALA A 20 -6.26 5.98 -6.92
N ASP A 21 -6.17 7.11 -7.62
CA ASP A 21 -7.09 7.46 -8.70
C ASP A 21 -6.91 6.60 -9.95
N THR A 22 -5.69 6.17 -10.23
CA THR A 22 -5.39 5.88 -11.63
C THR A 22 -5.51 4.45 -12.01
N LYS A 23 -5.39 3.50 -11.09
CA LYS A 23 -5.39 2.07 -11.44
C LYS A 23 -6.35 1.20 -10.64
N PHE A 24 -6.71 1.60 -9.45
CA PHE A 24 -7.70 0.87 -8.64
C PHE A 24 -9.07 1.54 -8.62
N GLY A 25 -9.18 2.74 -9.19
CA GLY A 25 -10.34 3.60 -9.06
C GLY A 25 -11.14 3.84 -10.33
N ARG A 26 -10.99 3.08 -11.38
CA ARG A 26 -11.96 3.12 -12.50
C ARG A 26 -13.25 2.36 -12.15
N PHE A 27 -13.77 2.59 -10.98
CA PHE A 27 -15.16 2.30 -10.70
C PHE A 27 -15.92 3.63 -10.80
N GLU A 28 -16.91 3.64 -11.59
CA GLU A 28 -17.91 4.58 -12.06
C GLU A 28 -18.34 5.80 -11.20
N HIS A 29 -17.62 6.14 -10.16
CA HIS A 29 -17.83 7.34 -9.35
C HIS A 29 -16.67 8.33 -9.52
N ALA A 30 -16.47 8.77 -10.76
CA ALA A 30 -15.43 9.73 -11.16
C ALA A 30 -15.51 11.12 -10.49
N TYR A 31 -16.34 11.28 -9.46
CA TYR A 31 -16.58 12.56 -8.79
C TYR A 31 -16.44 12.54 -7.27
N SER A 32 -16.13 11.42 -6.65
CA SER A 32 -15.84 11.43 -5.21
C SER A 32 -14.37 11.80 -5.00
N THR A 33 -14.14 13.00 -4.51
CA THR A 33 -12.82 13.40 -4.01
C THR A 33 -12.43 12.47 -2.87
N GLN A 34 -11.26 11.87 -2.96
CA GLN A 34 -10.69 11.08 -1.87
C GLN A 34 -10.53 11.94 -0.63
N ASP A 35 -10.96 11.43 0.51
CA ASP A 35 -10.77 12.07 1.80
C ASP A 35 -9.88 11.19 2.69
N LEU A 36 -8.57 11.33 2.55
CA LEU A 36 -7.57 10.68 3.40
C LEU A 36 -7.47 11.42 4.73
N SER A 37 -8.49 11.28 5.57
CA SER A 37 -8.60 12.04 6.82
C SER A 37 -7.74 11.48 7.94
N TYR A 38 -7.50 10.18 7.95
CA TYR A 38 -6.75 9.52 9.03
C TYR A 38 -5.57 8.74 8.48
N LEU A 39 -4.49 8.76 9.25
CA LEU A 39 -3.24 8.07 8.92
C LEU A 39 -2.61 7.54 10.19
N ASP A 40 -2.09 6.31 10.13
CA ASP A 40 -1.25 5.74 11.17
C ASP A 40 -0.04 5.03 10.56
N VAL A 41 1.04 4.90 11.34
CA VAL A 41 2.35 4.41 10.90
C VAL A 41 2.82 3.32 11.84
N ASP A 42 3.26 2.20 11.29
CA ASP A 42 3.84 1.13 12.08
C ASP A 42 5.33 1.34 12.42
N THR A 43 5.88 0.45 13.22
CA THR A 43 7.27 0.53 13.71
C THR A 43 8.33 0.44 12.62
N ASP A 44 8.00 -0.16 11.46
CA ASP A 44 8.89 -0.27 10.30
C ASP A 44 8.75 0.92 9.32
N GLY A 45 7.87 1.88 9.63
CA GLY A 45 7.63 3.06 8.80
C GLY A 45 6.65 2.84 7.65
N PHE A 46 5.98 1.68 7.58
CA PHE A 46 4.84 1.50 6.67
C PHE A 46 3.65 2.29 7.22
N PHE A 47 2.93 2.96 6.34
CA PHE A 47 1.81 3.75 6.78
C PHE A 47 0.52 3.37 6.07
N TYR A 48 -0.58 3.64 6.74
CA TYR A 48 -1.91 3.28 6.33
C TYR A 48 -2.77 4.53 6.37
N ALA A 49 -3.35 4.88 5.22
CA ALA A 49 -4.22 6.04 5.09
C ALA A 49 -5.66 5.57 4.89
N LEU A 50 -6.57 6.10 5.70
CA LEU A 50 -7.99 5.80 5.63
C LEU A 50 -8.72 6.90 4.86
N ASP A 51 -9.37 6.51 3.77
CA ASP A 51 -10.34 7.31 3.05
C ASP A 51 -11.73 7.09 3.69
N VAL A 52 -12.23 8.11 4.35
CA VAL A 52 -13.51 8.01 5.09
C VAL A 52 -14.72 8.03 4.16
N THR A 53 -14.59 8.59 2.97
CA THR A 53 -15.67 8.63 1.97
C THR A 53 -15.85 7.28 1.28
N LEU A 54 -14.74 6.67 0.85
CA LEU A 54 -14.77 5.40 0.15
C LEU A 54 -14.64 4.19 1.10
N GLY A 55 -14.33 4.40 2.38
CA GLY A 55 -14.04 3.35 3.36
C GLY A 55 -12.82 2.52 3.01
N ARG A 56 -11.89 3.07 2.23
CA ARG A 56 -10.70 2.36 1.74
C ARG A 56 -9.49 2.65 2.60
N ILE A 57 -8.71 1.63 2.84
CA ILE A 57 -7.42 1.71 3.50
C ILE A 57 -6.33 1.53 2.45
N TYR A 58 -5.46 2.52 2.31
CA TYR A 58 -4.31 2.51 1.43
C TYR A 58 -3.06 2.19 2.23
N TRP A 59 -2.41 1.08 1.90
CA TRP A 59 -1.18 0.65 2.55
C TRP A 59 0.03 1.05 1.71
N TYR A 60 0.94 1.81 2.33
CA TYR A 60 2.15 2.32 1.71
C TYR A 60 3.40 1.83 2.44
N SER A 61 4.48 1.68 1.71
CA SER A 61 5.82 1.52 2.26
C SER A 61 6.42 2.85 2.70
N ALA A 62 7.54 2.77 3.43
CA ALA A 62 8.25 3.96 3.93
C ALA A 62 8.75 4.91 2.82
N ASP A 63 8.97 4.42 1.59
CA ASP A 63 9.29 5.23 0.41
C ASP A 63 8.05 5.75 -0.33
N CYS A 64 6.87 5.67 0.30
CA CYS A 64 5.59 6.10 -0.25
C CYS A 64 5.11 5.31 -1.48
N SER A 65 5.62 4.10 -1.70
CA SER A 65 5.09 3.22 -2.72
C SER A 65 3.79 2.57 -2.24
N LEU A 66 2.72 2.67 -3.03
CA LEU A 66 1.45 1.99 -2.73
C LEU A 66 1.61 0.48 -2.90
N LEU A 67 1.32 -0.26 -1.85
CA LEU A 67 1.42 -1.72 -1.81
C LEU A 67 0.08 -2.42 -1.99
N SER A 68 -0.97 -1.89 -1.35
CA SER A 68 -2.31 -2.47 -1.43
C SER A 68 -3.40 -1.46 -1.09
N VAL A 69 -4.62 -1.76 -1.53
CA VAL A 69 -5.83 -1.06 -1.13
C VAL A 69 -6.86 -2.11 -0.72
N PHE A 70 -7.48 -1.94 0.43
CA PHE A 70 -8.51 -2.84 0.94
C PHE A 70 -9.58 -2.08 1.72
N GLY A 71 -10.66 -2.78 2.11
CA GLY A 71 -11.83 -2.14 2.71
C GLY A 71 -12.78 -1.57 1.65
N GLY A 72 -13.84 -0.96 2.11
CA GLY A 72 -14.84 -0.29 1.28
C GLY A 72 -16.01 0.24 2.09
N ASN A 73 -16.75 1.20 1.52
CA ASN A 73 -17.98 1.70 2.08
C ASN A 73 -19.16 1.13 1.30
N THR A 74 -20.09 0.45 1.98
CA THR A 74 -21.31 -0.08 1.39
C THR A 74 -22.57 0.65 1.89
N GLY A 75 -22.39 1.71 2.68
CA GLY A 75 -23.48 2.44 3.33
C GLY A 75 -24.07 1.71 4.55
N GLU A 76 -24.10 0.39 4.53
CA GLU A 76 -24.64 -0.43 5.63
C GLU A 76 -23.54 -1.09 6.48
N GLY A 77 -22.33 -1.27 5.94
CA GLY A 77 -21.22 -1.90 6.64
C GLY A 77 -21.45 -3.35 7.06
N THR A 78 -22.36 -4.05 6.38
CA THR A 78 -22.79 -5.43 6.74
C THR A 78 -21.87 -6.52 6.19
N GLN A 79 -21.09 -6.21 5.16
CA GLN A 79 -20.14 -7.16 4.59
C GLN A 79 -18.82 -7.11 5.35
N ARG A 80 -18.13 -8.25 5.43
CA ARG A 80 -16.81 -8.31 6.06
C ARG A 80 -15.82 -7.40 5.31
N GLY A 81 -15.13 -6.54 6.07
CA GLY A 81 -14.15 -5.61 5.52
C GLY A 81 -14.76 -4.35 4.90
N THR A 82 -16.05 -4.10 5.13
CA THR A 82 -16.73 -2.86 4.74
C THR A 82 -17.19 -2.07 5.96
N PHE A 83 -17.46 -0.79 5.76
CA PHE A 83 -17.82 0.17 6.79
C PHE A 83 -19.06 0.95 6.38
N SER A 84 -19.79 1.47 7.38
CA SER A 84 -20.83 2.48 7.19
C SER A 84 -20.23 3.89 7.26
N ARG A 85 -19.55 4.20 8.37
CA ARG A 85 -18.85 5.48 8.57
C ARG A 85 -17.53 5.27 9.33
N PRO A 86 -16.44 4.95 8.62
CA PRO A 86 -15.14 4.79 9.25
C PRO A 86 -14.62 6.14 9.78
N VAL A 87 -14.19 6.18 11.03
CA VAL A 87 -13.85 7.43 11.76
C VAL A 87 -12.46 7.44 12.37
N ALA A 88 -11.79 6.30 12.43
CA ALA A 88 -10.43 6.21 12.96
C ALA A 88 -9.71 4.97 12.45
N ILE A 89 -8.39 5.06 12.38
CA ILE A 89 -7.48 3.95 12.09
C ILE A 89 -6.41 3.85 13.17
N ALA A 90 -6.05 2.63 13.55
CA ALA A 90 -4.91 2.34 14.40
C ALA A 90 -4.18 1.11 13.86
N VAL A 91 -2.86 1.11 13.94
CA VAL A 91 -2.00 0.05 13.37
C VAL A 91 -1.12 -0.56 14.45
N SER A 92 -1.00 -1.88 14.43
CA SER A 92 0.00 -2.64 15.16
C SER A 92 0.89 -3.41 14.19
N GLU A 93 1.90 -4.11 14.68
CA GLU A 93 2.83 -4.89 13.81
C GLU A 93 2.14 -5.90 12.88
N SER A 94 1.00 -6.44 13.29
CA SER A 94 0.31 -7.51 12.54
C SER A 94 -1.13 -7.20 12.18
N ARG A 95 -1.69 -6.07 12.62
CA ARG A 95 -3.11 -5.75 12.44
C ARG A 95 -3.36 -4.28 12.20
N VAL A 96 -4.38 -4.03 11.41
CA VAL A 96 -4.99 -2.71 11.22
C VAL A 96 -6.38 -2.74 11.84
N TYR A 97 -6.70 -1.73 12.62
CA TYR A 97 -7.99 -1.57 13.30
C TYR A 97 -8.71 -0.32 12.76
N ILE A 98 -9.95 -0.49 12.40
CA ILE A 98 -10.81 0.61 11.91
C ILE A 98 -12.02 0.72 12.82
N CYS A 99 -12.26 1.92 13.35
CA CYS A 99 -13.48 2.22 14.08
C CYS A 99 -14.58 2.64 13.09
N ASP A 100 -15.75 2.03 13.20
CA ASP A 100 -16.96 2.41 12.48
C ASP A 100 -17.92 3.14 13.43
N GLY A 101 -18.12 4.43 13.19
CA GLY A 101 -18.87 5.29 14.10
C GLY A 101 -20.37 5.01 14.08
N ASP A 102 -20.96 4.61 12.96
CA ASP A 102 -22.38 4.34 12.87
C ASP A 102 -22.74 2.96 13.40
N ASN A 103 -21.88 1.98 13.14
CA ASN A 103 -22.07 0.61 13.64
C ASN A 103 -21.56 0.42 15.08
N GLY A 104 -20.87 1.41 15.67
CA GLY A 104 -20.29 1.31 17.01
C GLY A 104 -19.32 0.14 17.15
N SER A 105 -18.60 -0.20 16.08
CA SER A 105 -17.79 -1.42 16.00
C SER A 105 -16.34 -1.13 15.65
N ILE A 106 -15.46 -2.08 15.98
CA ILE A 106 -14.05 -2.07 15.56
C ILE A 106 -13.81 -3.29 14.70
N THR A 107 -13.44 -3.05 13.44
CA THR A 107 -13.04 -4.12 12.51
C THR A 107 -11.52 -4.24 12.51
N SER A 108 -10.99 -5.46 12.63
CA SER A 108 -9.56 -5.72 12.54
C SER A 108 -9.20 -6.51 11.29
N PHE A 109 -8.17 -6.08 10.58
CA PHE A 109 -7.55 -6.78 9.46
C PHE A 109 -6.23 -7.37 9.91
N ALA A 110 -6.05 -8.67 9.70
CA ALA A 110 -4.78 -9.34 9.93
C ALA A 110 -3.94 -9.33 8.64
N MET A 111 -2.63 -9.24 8.78
CA MET A 111 -1.71 -9.40 7.67
C MET A 111 -1.86 -10.81 7.08
N THR A 112 -2.05 -10.91 5.77
CA THR A 112 -2.04 -12.18 5.06
C THR A 112 -0.60 -12.68 4.84
N GLU A 113 -0.42 -13.95 4.53
CA GLU A 113 0.90 -14.49 4.18
C GLU A 113 1.51 -13.72 2.99
N TYR A 114 0.73 -13.48 1.95
CA TYR A 114 1.16 -12.67 0.79
C TYR A 114 1.57 -11.26 1.20
N GLY A 115 0.76 -10.58 2.02
CA GLY A 115 1.08 -9.25 2.54
C GLY A 115 2.38 -9.24 3.35
N GLY A 116 2.61 -10.27 4.16
CA GLY A 116 3.85 -10.44 4.91
C GLY A 116 5.08 -10.59 4.01
N LEU A 117 4.96 -11.36 2.92
CA LEU A 117 6.05 -11.49 1.94
C LEU A 117 6.33 -10.18 1.21
N VAL A 118 5.29 -9.44 0.82
CA VAL A 118 5.44 -8.11 0.20
C VAL A 118 6.14 -7.15 1.16
N ARG A 119 5.73 -7.12 2.42
CA ARG A 119 6.35 -6.28 3.46
C ARG A 119 7.83 -6.59 3.60
N GLU A 120 8.18 -7.86 3.72
CA GLU A 120 9.57 -8.30 3.87
C GLU A 120 10.42 -7.96 2.63
N ALA A 121 9.92 -8.24 1.44
CA ALA A 121 10.61 -7.90 0.18
C ALA A 121 10.86 -6.40 0.06
N GLN A 122 9.89 -5.57 0.47
CA GLN A 122 10.02 -4.12 0.46
C GLN A 122 11.06 -3.63 1.50
N LYS A 123 11.06 -4.20 2.71
CA LYS A 123 12.08 -3.89 3.73
C LYS A 123 13.49 -4.20 3.23
N ILE A 124 13.69 -5.38 2.64
CA ILE A 124 14.97 -5.79 2.06
C ILE A 124 15.38 -4.84 0.91
N THR A 125 14.43 -4.43 0.06
CA THR A 125 14.70 -3.47 -1.02
C THR A 125 15.16 -2.12 -0.46
N LEU A 126 14.46 -1.60 0.55
CA LEU A 126 14.78 -0.32 1.20
C LEU A 126 16.11 -0.35 1.97
N SER A 127 16.53 -1.52 2.46
CA SER A 127 17.84 -1.70 3.10
C SER A 127 19.03 -1.70 2.11
N GLY A 128 18.77 -1.69 0.80
CA GLY A 128 19.81 -1.76 -0.23
C GLY A 128 20.36 -3.16 -0.50
N SER A 129 19.77 -4.21 0.09
CA SER A 129 20.19 -5.60 -0.10
C SER A 129 19.60 -6.19 -1.39
N TYR A 130 19.90 -5.59 -2.54
CA TYR A 130 19.21 -5.84 -3.82
C TYR A 130 19.25 -7.29 -4.29
N THR A 131 20.33 -8.03 -4.04
CA THR A 131 20.39 -9.47 -4.38
C THR A 131 19.37 -10.29 -3.58
N GLN A 132 19.17 -9.97 -2.32
CA GLN A 132 18.15 -10.63 -1.48
C GLN A 132 16.75 -10.14 -1.86
N ALA A 133 16.59 -8.85 -2.15
CA ALA A 133 15.34 -8.26 -2.61
C ALA A 133 14.82 -8.95 -3.89
N LYS A 134 15.70 -9.19 -4.88
CA LYS A 134 15.32 -9.92 -6.10
C LYS A 134 14.72 -11.28 -5.79
N ARG A 135 15.36 -12.07 -4.93
CA ARG A 135 14.85 -13.39 -4.51
C ARG A 135 13.51 -13.32 -3.79
N ALA A 136 13.33 -12.29 -2.94
CA ALA A 136 12.09 -12.08 -2.23
C ALA A 136 10.93 -11.72 -3.18
N TRP A 137 11.17 -10.86 -4.16
CA TRP A 137 10.20 -10.51 -5.19
C TRP A 137 9.90 -11.67 -6.15
N GLU A 138 10.90 -12.46 -6.53
CA GLU A 138 10.73 -13.69 -7.33
C GLU A 138 9.83 -14.69 -6.61
N LYS A 139 9.96 -14.84 -5.29
CA LYS A 139 9.07 -15.68 -4.50
C LYS A 139 7.61 -15.21 -4.58
N ILE A 140 7.36 -13.92 -4.54
CA ILE A 140 6.01 -13.35 -4.68
C ILE A 140 5.43 -13.67 -6.05
N ILE A 141 6.21 -13.50 -7.12
CA ILE A 141 5.80 -13.84 -8.49
C ILE A 141 5.55 -15.35 -8.63
N SER A 142 6.32 -16.20 -7.93
CA SER A 142 6.10 -17.66 -7.96
C SER A 142 4.79 -18.09 -7.30
N LEU A 143 4.30 -17.31 -6.33
CA LEU A 143 3.00 -17.55 -5.68
C LEU A 143 1.82 -17.00 -6.49
N ASP A 144 2.04 -15.88 -7.16
CA ASP A 144 1.07 -15.23 -8.03
C ASP A 144 1.78 -14.68 -9.26
N ALA A 145 1.70 -15.43 -10.35
CA ALA A 145 2.31 -15.07 -11.64
C ALA A 145 1.72 -13.79 -12.26
N ASN A 146 0.56 -13.34 -11.78
CA ASN A 146 -0.09 -12.10 -12.22
C ASN A 146 0.16 -10.93 -11.27
N SER A 147 1.03 -11.10 -10.29
CA SER A 147 1.34 -10.06 -9.31
C SER A 147 2.05 -8.86 -9.95
N GLN A 148 1.31 -7.86 -10.37
CA GLN A 148 1.89 -6.59 -10.85
C GLN A 148 2.84 -5.96 -9.83
N LEU A 149 2.51 -6.05 -8.54
CA LEU A 149 3.36 -5.55 -7.46
C LEU A 149 4.68 -6.33 -7.39
N GLY A 150 4.64 -7.66 -7.54
CA GLY A 150 5.84 -8.51 -7.59
C GLY A 150 6.78 -8.11 -8.74
N TYR A 151 6.23 -7.93 -9.94
CA TYR A 151 7.01 -7.48 -11.11
C TYR A 151 7.58 -6.07 -10.93
N LYS A 152 6.82 -5.13 -10.38
CA LYS A 152 7.30 -3.77 -10.10
C LYS A 152 8.42 -3.77 -9.07
N GLY A 153 8.27 -4.54 -7.98
CA GLY A 153 9.28 -4.68 -6.95
C GLY A 153 10.57 -5.29 -7.48
N LEU A 154 10.44 -6.36 -8.30
CA LEU A 154 11.58 -7.01 -8.95
C LEU A 154 12.29 -6.06 -9.94
N ALA A 155 11.53 -5.34 -10.77
CA ALA A 155 12.07 -4.35 -11.69
C ALA A 155 12.84 -3.26 -10.95
N LYS A 156 12.30 -2.75 -9.84
CA LYS A 156 12.96 -1.76 -8.99
C LYS A 156 14.25 -2.32 -8.39
N ALA A 157 14.24 -3.55 -7.87
CA ALA A 157 15.43 -4.18 -7.30
C ALA A 157 16.55 -4.38 -8.35
N TYR A 158 16.20 -4.72 -9.60
CA TYR A 158 17.15 -4.76 -10.70
C TYR A 158 17.68 -3.37 -11.08
N TYR A 159 16.83 -2.36 -11.11
CA TYR A 159 17.20 -0.99 -11.41
C TYR A 159 18.20 -0.45 -10.39
N ASP A 160 17.88 -0.58 -9.11
CA ASP A 160 18.72 -0.10 -8.00
C ASP A 160 20.06 -0.86 -7.93
N ASN A 161 20.11 -2.11 -8.46
CA ASN A 161 21.34 -2.89 -8.61
C ASN A 161 22.13 -2.59 -9.89
N GLY A 162 21.67 -1.65 -10.74
CA GLY A 162 22.34 -1.28 -12.00
C GLY A 162 22.07 -2.22 -13.18
N GLU A 163 21.19 -3.21 -13.04
CA GLU A 163 20.85 -4.19 -14.07
C GLU A 163 19.69 -3.70 -14.95
N TYR A 164 19.85 -2.59 -15.65
CA TYR A 164 18.80 -1.84 -16.33
C TYR A 164 18.04 -2.64 -17.41
N SER A 165 18.72 -3.50 -18.16
CA SER A 165 18.08 -4.34 -19.19
C SER A 165 17.06 -5.30 -18.59
N ARG A 166 17.37 -5.92 -17.46
CA ARG A 166 16.47 -6.80 -16.73
C ARG A 166 15.35 -6.02 -16.06
N SER A 167 15.66 -4.87 -15.48
CA SER A 167 14.65 -3.98 -14.92
C SER A 167 13.57 -3.63 -15.95
N MET A 168 13.98 -3.26 -17.16
CA MET A 168 13.05 -2.93 -18.24
C MET A 168 12.16 -4.12 -18.64
N LEU A 169 12.71 -5.34 -18.69
CA LEU A 169 11.97 -6.55 -18.99
C LEU A 169 10.83 -6.77 -17.97
N TYR A 170 11.17 -6.74 -16.67
CA TYR A 170 10.18 -6.96 -15.62
C TYR A 170 9.21 -5.80 -15.45
N ALA A 171 9.61 -4.57 -15.73
CA ALA A 171 8.70 -3.43 -15.73
C ALA A 171 7.59 -3.56 -16.78
N LYS A 172 7.87 -4.11 -17.96
CA LYS A 172 6.86 -4.40 -18.97
C LYS A 172 5.83 -5.40 -18.47
N HIS A 173 6.26 -6.52 -17.87
CA HIS A 173 5.34 -7.50 -17.30
C HIS A 173 4.46 -6.96 -16.16
N GLY A 174 4.91 -5.94 -15.46
CA GLY A 174 4.12 -5.30 -14.40
C GLY A 174 3.13 -4.24 -14.91
N MET A 175 3.10 -3.97 -16.22
CA MET A 175 2.18 -3.01 -16.85
C MET A 175 1.06 -3.68 -17.67
N ASP A 176 1.28 -4.92 -18.10
CA ASP A 176 0.30 -5.74 -18.80
C ASP A 176 -0.69 -6.40 -17.82
#